data_aae4448e121e06055bc4302ecdd7cd87
#
_entry.id   aae4448e121e06055bc4302ecdd7cd87
#
_cell.length_a   1.000
_cell.length_b   1.000
_cell.length_c   1.000
_cell.angle_alpha   90.00
_cell.angle_beta   90.00
_cell.angle_gamma   90.00
#
_symmetry.space_group_name_H-M   'P 1'
#
loop_
_entity.id
_entity.type
_entity.pdbx_description
1 polymer ?
#
loop_
_entity_poly.entity_id
_entity_poly.type
_entity_poly.pdbx_seq_one_letter_code
_entity_poly.pdbx_strand_id
1 'polypeptide(L)'
;MKIISLNLNGIRSATNKGVQAWLKTQDADIVCMQEIKAQQADMTDEMLNPQGYYGNFHYAEKKGYSGVGIYSKAKPDKVIEGLGNSILGHAHTSVADIDSEGRYLECQFNNTSVGNLSVISLYLPSGSSGEERQTFKFSVMERFLPHLQALVASGREVIICGDWNIAHQEIDLKNYKGNKKNSGFLPEERAWLTGLFNQVGWVDVYRSLHPETTDECYTWWSNRGQAWAKNVGWRIDYQIATPAMAAKAATASIYKQERFSDHAPLIINYRYD
;
A
#
# COMPACT_ATOMS: atom_id res chain seq x y z
N MET A 1 14.41 -5.64 -9.85
CA MET A 1 13.09 -4.98 -9.92
C MET A 1 12.96 -3.98 -8.79
N LYS A 2 12.62 -2.72 -9.08
CA LYS A 2 12.37 -1.67 -8.09
C LYS A 2 10.87 -1.39 -7.98
N ILE A 3 10.34 -1.50 -6.78
CA ILE A 3 8.92 -1.22 -6.49
C ILE A 3 8.81 -0.08 -5.48
N ILE A 4 7.96 0.89 -5.79
CA ILE A 4 7.66 2.03 -4.92
C ILE A 4 6.21 1.94 -4.45
N SER A 5 5.96 2.13 -3.17
CA SER A 5 4.62 2.36 -2.60
C SER A 5 4.54 3.78 -2.06
N LEU A 6 3.49 4.50 -2.41
CA LEU A 6 3.29 5.89 -1.98
C LEU A 6 1.80 6.25 -1.86
N ASN A 7 1.36 6.57 -0.66
CA ASN A 7 0.09 7.27 -0.47
C ASN A 7 0.26 8.75 -0.89
N LEU A 8 -0.48 9.17 -1.92
CA LEU A 8 -0.36 10.50 -2.54
C LEU A 8 -1.14 11.59 -1.80
N ASN A 9 -2.11 11.20 -0.98
CA ASN A 9 -3.06 12.15 -0.38
C ASN A 9 -3.61 13.15 -1.43
N GLY A 10 -3.92 12.62 -2.62
CA GLY A 10 -4.40 13.35 -3.80
C GLY A 10 -3.34 13.50 -4.88
N ILE A 11 -3.54 12.80 -6.00
CA ILE A 11 -2.58 12.77 -7.12
C ILE A 11 -2.31 14.16 -7.71
N ARG A 12 -3.34 15.01 -7.83
CA ARG A 12 -3.20 16.38 -8.34
C ARG A 12 -2.31 17.23 -7.43
N SER A 13 -2.52 17.13 -6.11
CA SER A 13 -1.69 17.84 -5.12
C SER A 13 -0.25 17.34 -5.14
N ALA A 14 -0.04 16.03 -5.19
CA ALA A 14 1.29 15.43 -5.25
C ALA A 14 2.03 15.79 -6.55
N THR A 15 1.31 15.85 -7.69
CA THR A 15 1.87 16.31 -8.98
C THR A 15 2.34 17.76 -8.90
N ASN A 16 1.53 18.65 -8.31
CA ASN A 16 1.93 20.05 -8.11
C ASN A 16 3.16 20.19 -7.18
N LYS A 17 3.43 19.20 -6.35
CA LYS A 17 4.63 19.14 -5.50
C LYS A 17 5.81 18.40 -6.16
N GLY A 18 5.71 18.05 -7.44
CA GLY A 18 6.80 17.48 -8.22
C GLY A 18 6.91 15.96 -8.24
N VAL A 19 5.92 15.21 -7.73
CA VAL A 19 5.99 13.74 -7.66
C VAL A 19 6.25 13.10 -9.02
N GLN A 20 5.65 13.62 -10.11
CA GLN A 20 5.86 13.06 -11.45
C GLN A 20 7.31 13.23 -11.93
N ALA A 21 7.91 14.41 -11.70
CA ALA A 21 9.32 14.66 -12.03
C ALA A 21 10.25 13.76 -11.21
N TRP A 22 9.97 13.58 -9.93
CA TRP A 22 10.71 12.68 -9.06
C TRP A 22 10.58 11.21 -9.53
N LEU A 23 9.39 10.73 -9.84
CA LEU A 23 9.17 9.35 -10.33
C LEU A 23 10.00 9.05 -11.59
N LYS A 24 10.13 10.01 -12.52
CA LYS A 24 10.98 9.87 -13.70
C LYS A 24 12.47 9.62 -13.35
N THR A 25 12.95 10.16 -12.22
CA THR A 25 14.34 9.95 -11.76
C THR A 25 14.52 8.61 -11.06
N GLN A 26 13.46 7.98 -10.59
CA GLN A 26 13.54 6.75 -9.81
C GLN A 26 13.79 5.50 -10.64
N ASP A 27 13.42 5.53 -11.91
CA ASP A 27 13.50 4.37 -12.82
C ASP A 27 12.87 3.10 -12.23
N ALA A 28 11.74 3.28 -11.51
CA ALA A 28 11.03 2.19 -10.87
C ALA A 28 10.35 1.29 -11.91
N ASP A 29 10.31 -0.01 -11.66
CA ASP A 29 9.59 -0.95 -12.52
C ASP A 29 8.09 -0.88 -12.28
N ILE A 30 7.68 -0.71 -11.00
CA ILE A 30 6.29 -0.61 -10.57
C ILE A 30 6.17 0.46 -9.48
N VAL A 31 5.10 1.26 -9.57
CA VAL A 31 4.73 2.26 -8.55
C VAL A 31 3.29 2.02 -8.14
N CYS A 32 3.08 1.67 -6.87
CA CYS A 32 1.76 1.50 -6.28
C CYS A 32 1.37 2.76 -5.52
N MET A 33 0.21 3.31 -5.83
CA MET A 33 -0.28 4.58 -5.30
C MET A 33 -1.58 4.38 -4.53
N GLN A 34 -1.72 5.08 -3.41
CA GLN A 34 -2.91 5.10 -2.59
C GLN A 34 -3.43 6.53 -2.45
N GLU A 35 -4.70 6.69 -2.14
CA GLU A 35 -5.37 7.98 -2.02
C GLU A 35 -5.17 8.90 -3.22
N ILE A 36 -5.46 8.40 -4.42
CA ILE A 36 -5.40 9.24 -5.64
C ILE A 36 -6.40 10.40 -5.61
N LYS A 37 -7.53 10.26 -4.89
CA LYS A 37 -8.55 11.32 -4.66
C LYS A 37 -8.94 12.07 -5.92
N ALA A 38 -9.06 11.36 -7.03
CA ALA A 38 -9.43 11.88 -8.34
C ALA A 38 -10.28 10.86 -9.09
N GLN A 39 -11.09 11.34 -10.02
CA GLN A 39 -11.73 10.51 -11.03
C GLN A 39 -10.90 10.56 -12.32
N GLN A 40 -11.13 9.66 -13.25
CA GLN A 40 -10.40 9.64 -14.51
C GLN A 40 -10.47 10.99 -15.24
N ALA A 41 -11.62 11.64 -15.24
CA ALA A 41 -11.82 12.95 -15.85
C ALA A 41 -11.07 14.11 -15.19
N ASP A 42 -10.58 13.91 -13.95
CA ASP A 42 -9.80 14.89 -13.20
C ASP A 42 -8.30 14.77 -13.46
N MET A 43 -7.86 13.78 -14.24
CA MET A 43 -6.46 13.43 -14.43
C MET A 43 -5.97 13.87 -15.80
N THR A 44 -4.74 14.36 -15.86
CA THR A 44 -4.06 14.66 -17.12
C THR A 44 -3.52 13.37 -17.77
N ASP A 45 -3.20 13.41 -19.06
CA ASP A 45 -2.60 12.27 -19.76
C ASP A 45 -1.30 11.80 -19.08
N GLU A 46 -0.50 12.73 -18.54
CA GLU A 46 0.72 12.42 -17.81
C GLU A 46 0.42 11.69 -16.47
N MET A 47 -0.70 12.01 -15.80
CA MET A 47 -1.13 11.29 -14.60
C MET A 47 -1.70 9.91 -14.94
N LEU A 48 -2.40 9.79 -16.08
CA LEU A 48 -2.98 8.51 -16.51
C LEU A 48 -1.91 7.54 -16.99
N ASN A 49 -1.01 8.00 -17.86
CA ASN A 49 0.04 7.19 -18.47
C ASN A 49 1.34 8.00 -18.57
N PRO A 50 2.12 8.08 -17.49
CA PRO A 50 3.43 8.72 -17.54
C PRO A 50 4.30 8.05 -18.62
N GLN A 51 5.17 8.83 -19.27
CA GLN A 51 6.05 8.29 -20.32
C GLN A 51 6.82 7.06 -19.83
N GLY A 52 6.67 5.94 -20.55
CA GLY A 52 7.31 4.67 -20.23
C GLY A 52 6.54 3.80 -19.23
N TYR A 53 5.33 4.20 -18.84
CA TYR A 53 4.49 3.43 -17.92
C TYR A 53 3.09 3.19 -18.48
N TYR A 54 2.52 2.06 -18.10
CA TYR A 54 1.09 1.76 -18.20
C TYR A 54 0.43 2.10 -16.86
N GLY A 55 -0.55 3.00 -16.88
CA GLY A 55 -1.33 3.37 -15.69
C GLY A 55 -2.62 2.58 -15.59
N ASN A 56 -2.88 2.04 -14.40
CA ASN A 56 -4.11 1.33 -14.06
C ASN A 56 -4.63 1.89 -12.76
N PHE A 57 -5.95 2.03 -12.61
CA PHE A 57 -6.57 2.69 -11.47
C PHE A 57 -7.87 2.01 -11.06
N HIS A 58 -8.14 2.02 -9.78
CA HIS A 58 -9.45 1.73 -9.22
C HIS A 58 -9.93 2.96 -8.45
N TYR A 59 -10.89 3.66 -9.03
CA TYR A 59 -11.43 4.91 -8.49
C TYR A 59 -12.52 4.63 -7.47
N ALA A 60 -12.63 5.48 -6.44
CA ALA A 60 -13.81 5.46 -5.59
C ALA A 60 -15.03 6.06 -6.34
N GLU A 61 -16.22 5.58 -6.05
CA GLU A 61 -17.46 6.20 -6.57
C GLU A 61 -17.62 7.64 -6.07
N LYS A 62 -17.25 7.87 -4.81
CA LYS A 62 -17.25 9.21 -4.19
C LYS A 62 -16.10 10.04 -4.74
N LYS A 63 -16.43 11.14 -5.41
CA LYS A 63 -15.45 12.10 -5.95
C LYS A 63 -14.51 12.66 -4.88
N GLY A 64 -13.23 12.77 -5.21
CA GLY A 64 -12.21 13.35 -4.33
C GLY A 64 -11.88 12.51 -3.09
N TYR A 65 -12.19 11.23 -3.10
CA TYR A 65 -12.03 10.32 -1.99
C TYR A 65 -11.27 9.06 -2.41
N SER A 66 -10.41 8.50 -1.52
CA SER A 66 -9.75 7.20 -1.68
C SER A 66 -9.15 6.97 -3.09
N GLY A 67 -9.32 5.77 -3.63
CA GLY A 67 -8.80 5.35 -4.92
C GLY A 67 -7.35 4.88 -4.85
N VAL A 68 -7.01 3.87 -5.64
CA VAL A 68 -5.65 3.34 -5.76
C VAL A 68 -5.23 3.27 -7.22
N GLY A 69 -3.91 3.25 -7.47
CA GLY A 69 -3.37 3.14 -8.81
C GLY A 69 -2.06 2.36 -8.84
N ILE A 70 -1.72 1.87 -10.02
CA ILE A 70 -0.44 1.21 -10.31
C ILE A 70 0.10 1.74 -11.63
N TYR A 71 1.34 2.24 -11.62
CA TYR A 71 2.14 2.41 -12.84
C TYR A 71 3.09 1.21 -12.97
N SER A 72 3.21 0.67 -14.17
CA SER A 72 4.17 -0.41 -14.47
C SER A 72 4.85 -0.20 -15.81
N LYS A 73 6.16 -0.45 -15.91
CA LYS A 73 6.89 -0.41 -17.19
C LYS A 73 6.43 -1.52 -18.14
N ALA A 74 6.19 -2.70 -17.61
CA ALA A 74 5.61 -3.80 -18.36
C ALA A 74 4.09 -3.67 -18.37
N LYS A 75 3.47 -3.98 -19.53
CA LYS A 75 2.00 -4.05 -19.60
C LYS A 75 1.51 -5.25 -18.79
N PRO A 76 0.56 -5.07 -17.87
CA PRO A 76 -0.03 -6.21 -17.15
C PRO A 76 -0.77 -7.15 -18.11
N ASP A 77 -0.66 -8.46 -17.88
CA ASP A 77 -1.47 -9.46 -18.59
C ASP A 77 -2.93 -9.43 -18.15
N LYS A 78 -3.16 -9.10 -16.88
CA LYS A 78 -4.50 -8.94 -16.30
C LYS A 78 -4.50 -7.83 -15.26
N VAL A 79 -5.58 -7.07 -15.23
CA VAL A 79 -5.88 -6.05 -14.22
C VAL A 79 -7.17 -6.44 -13.52
N ILE A 80 -7.17 -6.40 -12.18
CA ILE A 80 -8.31 -6.74 -11.34
C ILE A 80 -8.61 -5.53 -10.45
N GLU A 81 -9.74 -4.91 -10.69
CA GLU A 81 -10.27 -3.80 -9.89
C GLU A 81 -11.25 -4.35 -8.87
N GLY A 82 -10.99 -4.05 -7.59
CA GLY A 82 -11.83 -4.47 -6.48
C GLY A 82 -11.65 -5.93 -6.04
N LEU A 83 -12.08 -6.21 -4.83
CA LEU A 83 -12.06 -7.54 -4.22
C LEU A 83 -13.09 -8.48 -4.84
N GLY A 84 -14.22 -7.96 -5.30
CA GLY A 84 -15.28 -8.75 -5.93
C GLY A 84 -14.86 -9.43 -7.22
N ASN A 85 -13.84 -8.91 -7.90
CA ASN A 85 -13.28 -9.49 -9.14
C ASN A 85 -11.99 -10.30 -8.89
N SER A 86 -11.59 -10.45 -7.63
CA SER A 86 -10.36 -11.10 -7.23
C SER A 86 -10.46 -12.64 -7.18
N ILE A 87 -9.40 -13.29 -6.67
CA ILE A 87 -9.26 -14.76 -6.65
C ILE A 87 -10.42 -15.50 -5.95
N LEU A 88 -11.08 -14.88 -4.96
CA LEU A 88 -12.26 -15.48 -4.30
C LEU A 88 -13.56 -15.16 -5.05
N GLY A 89 -13.57 -14.16 -5.92
CA GLY A 89 -14.77 -13.74 -6.63
C GLY A 89 -15.92 -13.40 -5.67
N HIS A 90 -17.14 -13.75 -6.07
CA HIS A 90 -18.36 -13.52 -5.29
C HIS A 90 -18.70 -14.65 -4.29
N ALA A 91 -17.76 -15.57 -4.01
CA ALA A 91 -18.02 -16.77 -3.22
C ALA A 91 -18.31 -16.50 -1.73
N HIS A 92 -18.07 -15.27 -1.25
CA HIS A 92 -18.18 -14.90 0.16
C HIS A 92 -18.97 -13.59 0.36
N THR A 93 -19.03 -13.10 1.59
CA THR A 93 -19.71 -11.86 1.99
C THR A 93 -19.52 -10.72 1.00
N SER A 94 -20.58 -9.97 0.69
CA SER A 94 -20.52 -8.80 -0.21
C SER A 94 -19.35 -7.88 0.15
N VAL A 95 -18.63 -7.45 -0.87
CA VAL A 95 -17.50 -6.49 -0.76
C VAL A 95 -17.76 -5.20 -1.53
N ALA A 96 -19.02 -5.00 -1.97
CA ALA A 96 -19.38 -3.84 -2.79
C ALA A 96 -19.10 -2.49 -2.10
N ASP A 97 -19.27 -2.42 -0.78
CA ASP A 97 -18.96 -1.26 0.05
C ASP A 97 -17.45 -0.96 0.12
N ILE A 98 -16.60 -1.99 0.03
CA ILE A 98 -15.15 -1.84 -0.05
C ILE A 98 -14.76 -1.41 -1.45
N ASP A 99 -15.30 -2.06 -2.47
CA ASP A 99 -14.98 -1.81 -3.87
C ASP A 99 -15.47 -0.42 -4.32
N SER A 100 -16.63 0.05 -3.82
CA SER A 100 -17.11 1.42 -4.06
C SER A 100 -16.15 2.52 -3.55
N GLU A 101 -15.28 2.20 -2.60
CA GLU A 101 -14.25 3.12 -2.11
C GLU A 101 -12.92 3.03 -2.89
N GLY A 102 -12.80 2.16 -3.92
CA GLY A 102 -11.60 2.06 -4.77
C GLY A 102 -10.33 1.74 -3.99
N ARG A 103 -10.33 0.64 -3.20
CA ARG A 103 -9.28 0.35 -2.22
C ARG A 103 -8.30 -0.73 -2.62
N TYR A 104 -8.59 -1.47 -3.70
CA TYR A 104 -7.82 -2.63 -4.15
C TYR A 104 -7.65 -2.62 -5.66
N LEU A 105 -6.41 -2.75 -6.11
CA LEU A 105 -6.07 -2.92 -7.53
C LEU A 105 -4.94 -3.94 -7.64
N GLU A 106 -5.11 -4.96 -8.48
CA GLU A 106 -4.10 -5.97 -8.75
C GLU A 106 -3.69 -5.96 -10.23
N CYS A 107 -2.39 -5.89 -10.48
CA CYS A 107 -1.79 -6.12 -11.78
C CYS A 107 -1.05 -7.46 -11.78
N GLN A 108 -1.43 -8.35 -12.72
CA GLN A 108 -0.81 -9.66 -12.90
C GLN A 108 0.15 -9.65 -14.08
N PHE A 109 1.33 -10.23 -13.85
CA PHE A 109 2.39 -10.42 -14.85
C PHE A 109 2.74 -11.90 -14.87
N ASN A 110 2.67 -12.53 -16.04
CA ASN A 110 2.96 -13.95 -16.19
C ASN A 110 4.33 -14.15 -16.85
N ASN A 111 4.92 -15.32 -16.63
CA ASN A 111 6.19 -15.70 -17.22
C ASN A 111 7.32 -14.68 -16.98
N THR A 112 7.33 -14.03 -15.82
CA THR A 112 8.43 -13.16 -15.40
C THR A 112 9.62 -14.02 -14.94
N SER A 113 10.78 -13.42 -14.70
CA SER A 113 11.95 -14.13 -14.14
C SER A 113 11.71 -14.68 -12.72
N VAL A 114 10.67 -14.22 -12.04
CA VAL A 114 10.22 -14.77 -10.73
C VAL A 114 8.98 -15.68 -10.86
N GLY A 115 8.61 -16.07 -12.09
CA GLY A 115 7.40 -16.82 -12.38
C GLY A 115 6.17 -15.92 -12.59
N ASN A 116 5.01 -16.36 -12.14
CA ASN A 116 3.78 -15.57 -12.21
C ASN A 116 3.72 -14.61 -11.01
N LEU A 117 3.73 -13.32 -11.27
CA LEU A 117 3.75 -12.25 -10.25
C LEU A 117 2.42 -11.50 -10.22
N SER A 118 1.91 -11.25 -9.03
CA SER A 118 0.84 -10.27 -8.77
C SER A 118 1.39 -9.12 -7.94
N VAL A 119 1.15 -7.88 -8.37
CA VAL A 119 1.45 -6.68 -7.59
C VAL A 119 0.16 -5.95 -7.31
N ILE A 120 -0.07 -5.66 -6.03
CA ILE A 120 -1.32 -5.11 -5.53
C ILE A 120 -1.05 -3.75 -4.89
N SER A 121 -1.87 -2.76 -5.23
CA SER A 121 -1.99 -1.50 -4.50
C SER A 121 -3.22 -1.55 -3.60
N LEU A 122 -3.00 -1.40 -2.30
CA LEU A 122 -4.01 -1.50 -1.25
C LEU A 122 -4.09 -0.21 -0.44
N TYR A 123 -5.31 0.24 -0.14
CA TYR A 123 -5.56 1.30 0.82
C TYR A 123 -6.55 0.80 1.89
N LEU A 124 -6.04 0.31 3.02
CA LEU A 124 -6.89 -0.13 4.13
C LEU A 124 -7.57 1.08 4.80
N PRO A 125 -8.86 1.00 5.18
CA PRO A 125 -9.54 2.13 5.82
C PRO A 125 -8.82 2.65 7.05
N SER A 126 -8.80 3.97 7.24
CA SER A 126 -8.48 4.58 8.53
C SER A 126 -9.73 4.57 9.42
N GLY A 127 -9.56 4.23 10.70
CA GLY A 127 -10.62 4.35 11.72
C GLY A 127 -10.59 5.66 12.51
N SER A 128 -9.65 6.57 12.17
CA SER A 128 -9.40 7.78 12.98
C SER A 128 -10.52 8.82 12.96
N SER A 129 -11.49 8.69 12.04
CA SER A 129 -12.61 9.64 11.87
C SER A 129 -13.80 9.34 12.78
N GLY A 130 -13.73 8.36 13.67
CA GLY A 130 -14.77 8.01 14.61
C GLY A 130 -15.11 6.52 14.63
N GLU A 131 -15.99 6.15 15.55
CA GLU A 131 -16.35 4.74 15.84
C GLU A 131 -16.93 4.01 14.62
N GLU A 132 -17.77 4.66 13.83
CA GLU A 132 -18.33 4.08 12.59
C GLU A 132 -17.23 3.66 11.60
N ARG A 133 -16.22 4.52 11.39
CA ARG A 133 -15.09 4.20 10.49
C ARG A 133 -14.17 3.14 11.09
N GLN A 134 -14.01 3.08 12.40
CA GLN A 134 -13.25 2.01 13.05
C GLN A 134 -13.96 0.66 12.92
N THR A 135 -15.28 0.62 13.09
CA THR A 135 -16.11 -0.56 12.88
C THR A 135 -16.04 -1.03 11.42
N PHE A 136 -16.12 -0.11 10.47
CA PHE A 136 -15.95 -0.42 9.05
C PHE A 136 -14.55 -1.01 8.78
N LYS A 137 -13.49 -0.43 9.34
CA LYS A 137 -12.13 -0.95 9.20
C LYS A 137 -12.01 -2.39 9.70
N PHE A 138 -12.54 -2.70 10.88
CA PHE A 138 -12.54 -4.07 11.39
C PHE A 138 -13.31 -5.03 10.49
N SER A 139 -14.46 -4.63 9.97
CA SER A 139 -15.24 -5.41 9.01
C SER A 139 -14.46 -5.66 7.71
N VAL A 140 -13.71 -4.66 7.20
CA VAL A 140 -12.84 -4.84 6.03
C VAL A 140 -11.72 -5.82 6.34
N MET A 141 -11.05 -5.70 7.48
CA MET A 141 -9.96 -6.60 7.90
C MET A 141 -10.45 -8.06 7.98
N GLU A 142 -11.63 -8.29 8.56
CA GLU A 142 -12.24 -9.63 8.65
C GLU A 142 -12.54 -10.22 7.26
N ARG A 143 -13.19 -9.45 6.38
CA ARG A 143 -13.55 -9.87 5.02
C ARG A 143 -12.34 -10.01 4.10
N PHE A 144 -11.25 -9.30 4.37
CA PHE A 144 -10.03 -9.34 3.57
C PHE A 144 -9.13 -10.53 3.93
N LEU A 145 -9.21 -11.07 5.15
CA LEU A 145 -8.35 -12.16 5.60
C LEU A 145 -8.46 -13.44 4.72
N PRO A 146 -9.65 -13.94 4.36
CA PRO A 146 -9.76 -15.09 3.45
C PRO A 146 -9.12 -14.85 2.08
N HIS A 147 -9.22 -13.62 1.57
CA HIS A 147 -8.58 -13.23 0.31
C HIS A 147 -7.05 -13.27 0.42
N LEU A 148 -6.47 -12.75 1.51
CA LEU A 148 -5.03 -12.80 1.77
C LEU A 148 -4.53 -14.25 1.89
N GLN A 149 -5.31 -15.15 2.50
CA GLN A 149 -5.00 -16.58 2.57
C GLN A 149 -5.02 -17.22 1.17
N ALA A 150 -6.03 -16.90 0.35
CA ALA A 150 -6.14 -17.43 -1.01
C ALA A 150 -5.01 -16.94 -1.92
N LEU A 151 -4.55 -15.70 -1.77
CA LEU A 151 -3.40 -15.16 -2.51
C LEU A 151 -2.13 -15.96 -2.21
N VAL A 152 -1.82 -16.25 -0.95
CA VAL A 152 -0.65 -17.08 -0.57
C VAL A 152 -0.80 -18.48 -1.13
N ALA A 153 -2.00 -19.06 -1.12
CA ALA A 153 -2.27 -20.40 -1.64
C ALA A 153 -2.32 -20.48 -3.18
N SER A 154 -2.34 -19.35 -3.88
CA SER A 154 -2.53 -19.29 -5.34
C SER A 154 -1.38 -19.86 -6.17
N GLY A 155 -0.20 -20.05 -5.57
CA GLY A 155 1.02 -20.44 -6.29
C GLY A 155 1.64 -19.32 -7.12
N ARG A 156 1.12 -18.09 -7.05
CA ARG A 156 1.74 -16.89 -7.63
C ARG A 156 2.66 -16.25 -6.60
N GLU A 157 3.73 -15.62 -7.05
CA GLU A 157 4.43 -14.65 -6.22
C GLU A 157 3.57 -13.40 -6.09
N VAL A 158 3.42 -12.88 -4.88
CA VAL A 158 2.56 -11.73 -4.63
C VAL A 158 3.29 -10.69 -3.79
N ILE A 159 3.16 -9.41 -4.19
CA ILE A 159 3.58 -8.25 -3.42
C ILE A 159 2.37 -7.35 -3.21
N ILE A 160 2.03 -7.04 -1.97
CA ILE A 160 1.00 -6.06 -1.62
C ILE A 160 1.68 -4.81 -1.09
N CYS A 161 1.59 -3.77 -1.87
CA CYS A 161 2.05 -2.43 -1.53
C CYS A 161 0.86 -1.61 -0.99
N GLY A 162 1.02 -0.90 0.09
CA GLY A 162 -0.10 -0.07 0.48
C GLY A 162 0.04 0.66 1.81
N ASP A 163 -0.90 1.56 2.01
CA ASP A 163 -1.20 2.15 3.29
C ASP A 163 -2.19 1.24 4.04
N TRP A 164 -1.68 0.58 5.05
CA TRP A 164 -2.46 -0.34 5.89
C TRP A 164 -3.14 0.36 7.05
N ASN A 165 -2.81 1.64 7.27
CA ASN A 165 -3.33 2.43 8.39
C ASN A 165 -3.14 1.74 9.76
N ILE A 166 -2.10 0.90 9.91
CA ILE A 166 -1.75 0.18 11.15
C ILE A 166 -0.24 0.23 11.33
N ALA A 167 0.22 0.71 12.48
CA ALA A 167 1.57 0.48 12.96
C ALA A 167 1.60 -0.85 13.73
N HIS A 168 2.46 -1.79 13.34
CA HIS A 168 2.43 -3.16 13.88
C HIS A 168 3.04 -3.26 15.27
N GLN A 169 4.26 -2.75 15.43
CA GLN A 169 5.03 -2.88 16.67
C GLN A 169 5.25 -1.52 17.35
N GLU A 170 5.70 -1.56 18.59
CA GLU A 170 5.98 -0.34 19.37
C GLU A 170 7.10 0.50 18.73
N ILE A 171 8.03 -0.12 18.01
CA ILE A 171 9.09 0.54 17.25
C ILE A 171 8.61 1.20 15.95
N ASP A 172 7.36 0.94 15.53
CA ASP A 172 6.79 1.45 14.27
C ASP A 172 6.17 2.83 14.42
N LEU A 173 6.15 3.40 15.63
CA LEU A 173 5.67 4.77 15.83
C LEU A 173 6.37 5.45 17.01
N LYS A 174 6.50 6.76 16.88
CA LYS A 174 6.90 7.61 18.02
C LYS A 174 5.74 7.68 19.02
N ASN A 175 6.04 7.81 20.31
CA ASN A 175 5.02 7.98 21.35
C ASN A 175 4.00 6.83 21.45
N TYR A 176 4.40 5.59 21.17
CA TYR A 176 3.52 4.42 21.18
C TYR A 176 2.69 4.28 22.45
N LYS A 177 3.25 4.64 23.64
CA LYS A 177 2.55 4.54 24.94
C LYS A 177 1.25 5.36 24.97
N GLY A 178 1.27 6.56 24.39
CA GLY A 178 0.11 7.44 24.30
C GLY A 178 -0.89 7.04 23.22
N ASN A 179 -0.49 6.15 22.29
CA ASN A 179 -1.30 5.78 21.14
C ASN A 179 -1.95 4.39 21.22
N LYS A 180 -1.79 3.65 22.32
CA LYS A 180 -2.32 2.27 22.50
C LYS A 180 -3.85 2.15 22.38
N LYS A 181 -4.58 3.26 22.46
CA LYS A 181 -6.04 3.32 22.34
C LYS A 181 -6.48 4.08 21.07
N ASN A 182 -5.55 4.42 20.20
CA ASN A 182 -5.84 5.17 18.98
C ASN A 182 -5.92 4.23 17.78
N SER A 183 -6.85 4.53 16.85
CA SER A 183 -6.92 3.85 15.55
C SER A 183 -5.55 3.84 14.87
N GLY A 184 -5.21 2.71 14.27
CA GLY A 184 -3.90 2.47 13.68
C GLY A 184 -2.88 1.86 14.65
N PHE A 185 -3.21 1.77 15.95
CA PHE A 185 -2.34 1.10 16.94
C PHE A 185 -3.14 0.35 18.02
N LEU A 186 -4.40 0.04 17.75
CA LEU A 186 -5.22 -0.77 18.63
C LEU A 186 -4.66 -2.19 18.75
N PRO A 187 -4.82 -2.85 19.93
CA PRO A 187 -4.38 -4.23 20.10
C PRO A 187 -4.89 -5.19 19.03
N GLU A 188 -6.16 -5.04 18.63
CA GLU A 188 -6.84 -5.87 17.63
C GLU A 188 -6.22 -5.69 16.22
N GLU A 189 -5.92 -4.46 15.83
CA GLU A 189 -5.26 -4.14 14.56
C GLU A 189 -3.86 -4.76 14.49
N ARG A 190 -3.09 -4.62 15.57
CA ARG A 190 -1.74 -5.18 15.68
C ARG A 190 -1.75 -6.70 15.70
N ALA A 191 -2.70 -7.31 16.43
CA ALA A 191 -2.88 -8.75 16.49
C ALA A 191 -3.23 -9.33 15.11
N TRP A 192 -4.05 -8.63 14.33
CA TRP A 192 -4.40 -9.02 12.97
C TRP A 192 -3.17 -9.05 12.05
N LEU A 193 -2.32 -8.00 12.05
CA LEU A 193 -1.06 -8.02 11.30
C LEU A 193 -0.12 -9.14 11.78
N THR A 194 -0.02 -9.37 13.09
CA THR A 194 0.75 -10.49 13.65
C THR A 194 0.24 -11.83 13.10
N GLY A 195 -1.09 -11.99 12.97
CA GLY A 195 -1.71 -13.18 12.36
C GLY A 195 -1.33 -13.34 10.88
N LEU A 196 -1.30 -12.26 10.11
CA LEU A 196 -0.87 -12.29 8.71
C LEU A 196 0.58 -12.78 8.56
N PHE A 197 1.47 -12.31 9.42
CA PHE A 197 2.89 -12.67 9.33
C PHE A 197 3.18 -14.06 9.90
N ASN A 198 2.60 -14.42 11.04
CA ASN A 198 2.94 -15.64 11.76
C ASN A 198 2.09 -16.85 11.36
N GLN A 199 0.86 -16.66 10.89
CA GLN A 199 -0.10 -17.73 10.63
C GLN A 199 -0.42 -17.90 9.14
N VAL A 200 -0.60 -16.79 8.41
CA VAL A 200 -0.90 -16.84 6.97
C VAL A 200 0.37 -17.01 6.14
N GLY A 201 1.51 -16.47 6.62
CA GLY A 201 2.80 -16.62 5.97
C GLY A 201 3.23 -15.45 5.11
N TRP A 202 2.61 -14.28 5.26
CA TRP A 202 3.11 -13.03 4.66
C TRP A 202 4.39 -12.56 5.34
N VAL A 203 5.24 -11.87 4.59
CA VAL A 203 6.49 -11.28 5.12
C VAL A 203 6.41 -9.76 4.99
N ASP A 204 6.61 -9.04 6.10
CA ASP A 204 6.90 -7.60 6.09
C ASP A 204 8.31 -7.39 5.56
N VAL A 205 8.43 -7.00 4.29
CA VAL A 205 9.73 -6.94 3.59
C VAL A 205 10.65 -5.88 4.17
N TYR A 206 10.11 -4.70 4.54
CA TYR A 206 10.94 -3.68 5.18
C TYR A 206 11.50 -4.18 6.50
N ARG A 207 10.65 -4.78 7.33
CA ARG A 207 11.05 -5.24 8.66
C ARG A 207 11.98 -6.45 8.61
N SER A 208 11.90 -7.29 7.56
CA SER A 208 12.85 -8.39 7.35
C SER A 208 14.27 -7.90 7.06
N LEU A 209 14.41 -6.75 6.38
CA LEU A 209 15.71 -6.13 6.08
C LEU A 209 16.21 -5.20 7.20
N HIS A 210 15.29 -4.63 7.97
CA HIS A 210 15.57 -3.65 9.03
C HIS A 210 14.84 -4.01 10.33
N PRO A 211 15.17 -5.14 10.99
CA PRO A 211 14.40 -5.70 12.11
C PRO A 211 14.31 -4.76 13.32
N GLU A 212 15.37 -4.00 13.60
CA GLU A 212 15.47 -3.17 14.80
C GLU A 212 15.32 -1.66 14.52
N THR A 213 15.11 -1.26 13.26
CA THR A 213 15.09 0.16 12.92
C THR A 213 13.86 0.85 13.51
N THR A 214 14.10 1.93 14.23
CA THR A 214 13.10 2.88 14.73
C THR A 214 13.42 4.27 14.19
N ASP A 215 12.52 5.24 14.35
CA ASP A 215 12.65 6.63 13.91
C ASP A 215 12.87 6.80 12.37
N GLU A 216 13.78 6.06 11.77
CA GLU A 216 14.03 6.09 10.33
C GLU A 216 13.01 5.27 9.52
N CYS A 217 12.25 4.39 10.16
CA CYS A 217 11.25 3.53 9.53
C CYS A 217 9.89 4.19 9.28
N TYR A 218 9.66 5.41 9.77
CA TYR A 218 8.36 6.04 9.66
C TYR A 218 8.05 6.45 8.22
N THR A 219 6.79 6.24 7.84
CA THR A 219 6.28 6.54 6.49
C THR A 219 5.22 7.63 6.48
N TRP A 220 4.61 7.95 7.62
CA TRP A 220 3.56 8.95 7.75
C TRP A 220 3.79 9.89 8.94
N TRP A 221 3.43 11.16 8.75
CA TRP A 221 3.48 12.22 9.78
C TRP A 221 2.22 13.08 9.72
N SER A 222 1.61 13.28 10.88
CA SER A 222 0.49 14.23 10.99
C SER A 222 0.89 15.63 10.50
N ASN A 223 -0.05 16.32 9.86
CA ASN A 223 0.13 17.74 9.51
C ASN A 223 0.06 18.68 10.71
N ARG A 224 -0.19 18.16 11.94
CA ARG A 224 -0.29 18.92 13.18
C ARG A 224 1.00 18.85 13.99
N GLY A 225 1.22 19.86 14.86
CA GLY A 225 2.26 19.80 15.88
C GLY A 225 3.70 19.76 15.38
N GLN A 226 3.95 20.14 14.11
CA GLN A 226 5.27 20.03 13.47
C GLN A 226 5.81 18.58 13.47
N ALA A 227 4.92 17.59 13.31
CA ALA A 227 5.26 16.17 13.43
C ALA A 227 6.40 15.75 12.48
N TRP A 228 6.39 16.24 11.23
CA TRP A 228 7.48 16.00 10.28
C TRP A 228 8.82 16.52 10.79
N ALA A 229 8.90 17.78 11.17
CA ALA A 229 10.15 18.42 11.62
C ALA A 229 10.71 17.76 12.90
N LYS A 230 9.82 17.25 13.76
CA LYS A 230 10.19 16.58 15.03
C LYS A 230 10.33 15.06 14.87
N ASN A 231 10.14 14.53 13.67
CA ASN A 231 10.08 13.11 13.37
C ASN A 231 9.12 12.32 14.29
N VAL A 232 7.93 12.90 14.56
CA VAL A 232 6.86 12.21 15.30
C VAL A 232 6.00 11.47 14.27
N GLY A 233 6.51 10.35 13.79
CA GLY A 233 5.96 9.59 12.69
C GLY A 233 5.45 8.21 13.06
N TRP A 234 4.83 7.57 12.09
CA TRP A 234 4.27 6.22 12.13
C TRP A 234 4.70 5.46 10.86
N ARG A 235 5.02 4.19 10.99
CA ARG A 235 5.17 3.27 9.85
C ARG A 235 3.84 2.57 9.64
N ILE A 236 3.09 3.00 8.64
CA ILE A 236 1.77 2.46 8.28
C ILE A 236 1.68 2.04 6.82
N ASP A 237 2.70 2.34 6.03
CA ASP A 237 2.85 1.88 4.65
C ASP A 237 3.78 0.67 4.60
N TYR A 238 3.39 -0.35 3.86
CA TYR A 238 4.09 -1.62 3.78
C TYR A 238 4.24 -2.09 2.34
N GLN A 239 5.27 -2.90 2.11
CA GLN A 239 5.28 -3.92 1.07
C GLN A 239 5.35 -5.26 1.81
N ILE A 240 4.26 -6.03 1.77
CA ILE A 240 4.26 -7.41 2.25
C ILE A 240 4.32 -8.33 1.04
N ALA A 241 5.01 -9.45 1.17
CA ALA A 241 5.21 -10.36 0.05
C ALA A 241 5.11 -11.83 0.48
N THR A 242 4.89 -12.71 -0.51
CA THR A 242 5.09 -14.15 -0.34
C THR A 242 6.54 -14.44 0.06
N PRO A 243 6.80 -15.51 0.83
CA PRO A 243 8.15 -15.78 1.37
C PRO A 243 9.25 -15.84 0.31
N ALA A 244 9.00 -16.49 -0.84
CA ALA A 244 9.98 -16.61 -1.90
C ALA A 244 10.28 -15.26 -2.56
N MET A 245 9.26 -14.40 -2.72
CA MET A 245 9.43 -13.04 -3.23
C MET A 245 10.13 -12.15 -2.22
N ALA A 246 9.79 -12.24 -0.94
CA ALA A 246 10.44 -11.48 0.13
C ALA A 246 11.94 -11.82 0.24
N ALA A 247 12.31 -13.09 0.05
CA ALA A 247 13.71 -13.54 0.06
C ALA A 247 14.56 -12.90 -1.07
N LYS A 248 13.94 -12.41 -2.13
CA LYS A 248 14.61 -11.67 -3.21
C LYS A 248 14.84 -10.19 -2.87
N ALA A 249 14.29 -9.66 -1.79
CA ALA A 249 14.51 -8.26 -1.41
C ALA A 249 15.99 -8.03 -1.07
N ALA A 250 16.58 -6.99 -1.67
CA ALA A 250 17.98 -6.64 -1.50
C ALA A 250 18.16 -5.38 -0.64
N THR A 251 17.32 -4.38 -0.86
CA THR A 251 17.35 -3.11 -0.11
C THR A 251 15.95 -2.57 0.08
N ALA A 252 15.73 -1.90 1.21
CA ALA A 252 14.53 -1.12 1.48
C ALA A 252 14.92 0.26 2.00
N SER A 253 14.23 1.29 1.57
CA SER A 253 14.45 2.67 2.00
C SER A 253 13.16 3.47 1.99
N ILE A 254 13.13 4.54 2.78
CA ILE A 254 12.04 5.50 2.83
C ILE A 254 12.59 6.86 2.38
N TYR A 255 12.02 7.41 1.31
CA TYR A 255 12.47 8.65 0.72
C TYR A 255 11.91 9.86 1.47
N LYS A 256 12.78 10.66 2.08
CA LYS A 256 12.41 11.81 2.92
C LYS A 256 12.97 13.15 2.44
N GLN A 257 13.73 13.17 1.30
CA GLN A 257 14.36 14.40 0.81
C GLN A 257 13.36 15.42 0.29
N GLU A 258 12.28 14.95 -0.34
CA GLU A 258 11.20 15.80 -0.81
C GLU A 258 9.86 15.29 -0.27
N ARG A 259 8.91 16.20 -0.04
CA ARG A 259 7.62 15.86 0.56
C ARG A 259 6.48 16.08 -0.43
N PHE A 260 6.00 15.01 -1.04
CA PHE A 260 4.88 15.05 -2.00
C PHE A 260 3.51 14.91 -1.31
N SER A 261 3.50 14.28 -0.14
CA SER A 261 2.33 13.91 0.64
C SER A 261 2.64 14.07 2.14
N ASP A 262 1.73 13.72 3.01
CA ASP A 262 1.99 13.45 4.43
C ASP A 262 2.56 12.04 4.66
N HIS A 263 2.65 11.23 3.59
CA HIS A 263 3.40 9.98 3.54
C HIS A 263 4.70 10.15 2.75
N ALA A 264 5.68 9.32 3.06
CA ALA A 264 6.94 9.20 2.33
C ALA A 264 6.96 7.92 1.48
N PRO A 265 7.55 7.95 0.27
CA PRO A 265 7.68 6.75 -0.56
C PRO A 265 8.49 5.65 0.12
N LEU A 266 7.94 4.44 0.15
CA LEU A 266 8.63 3.21 0.52
C LEU A 266 9.16 2.55 -0.75
N ILE A 267 10.49 2.43 -0.86
CA ILE A 267 11.19 1.90 -2.03
C ILE A 267 11.87 0.58 -1.65
N ILE A 268 11.55 -0.49 -2.38
CA ILE A 268 12.22 -1.79 -2.20
C ILE A 268 12.77 -2.27 -3.53
N ASN A 269 14.03 -2.70 -3.51
CA ASN A 269 14.68 -3.33 -4.64
C ASN A 269 14.71 -4.84 -4.42
N TYR A 270 14.18 -5.59 -5.37
CA TYR A 270 14.20 -7.05 -5.42
C TYR A 270 15.22 -7.51 -6.45
N ARG A 271 16.00 -8.54 -6.12
CA ARG A 271 16.94 -9.16 -7.07
C ARG A 271 16.16 -9.78 -8.22
N TYR A 272 16.70 -9.59 -9.39
CA TYR A 272 16.26 -10.21 -10.63
C TYR A 272 17.42 -11.09 -11.07
N ASP A 273 17.32 -12.36 -10.79
CA ASP A 273 18.31 -13.33 -11.25
C ASP A 273 17.90 -13.87 -12.62
#